data_ada287882cfb49d55e8865be5cce61fa
#
_entry.id   ada287882cfb49d55e8865be5cce61fa
#
_cell.length_a   1.000
_cell.length_b   1.000
_cell.length_c   1.000
_cell.angle_alpha   90.00
_cell.angle_beta   90.00
_cell.angle_gamma   90.00
#
_symmetry.space_group_name_H-M   'P 1'
#
loop_
_entity.id
_entity.type
_entity.pdbx_description
1 polymer ?
#
loop_
_entity_poly.entity_id
_entity_poly.type
_entity_poly.pdbx_seq_one_letter_code
_entity_poly.pdbx_strand_id
1 'polypeptide(L)'
;YRESYDMFNVCGILFNHEGERRGKEFVTRKITDGVAKIHLGLQDHITLGNLDIKRDWGYAPDYVEAMWMMLQQEEPNNYVIATSEFHTLEDFLKVSFKEIGIDDWSKYVKQDERYMRPADVFYLRGDSSRAQDELGWKPKTSFEEMVLKMIKNDIKLNDK
;
A
#
# COMPACT_ATOMS: atom_id res chain seq x y z
N TYR A 1 28.91 3.94 -7.20
CA TYR A 1 29.63 3.58 -5.96
C TYR A 1 29.99 2.09 -5.95
N ARG A 2 29.08 1.18 -6.36
CA ARG A 2 29.37 -0.25 -6.47
C ARG A 2 30.57 -0.50 -7.39
N GLU A 3 30.53 0.02 -8.62
CA GLU A 3 31.55 -0.19 -9.64
C GLU A 3 32.82 0.63 -9.40
N SER A 4 32.69 1.86 -8.84
CA SER A 4 33.81 2.78 -8.70
C SER A 4 34.60 2.59 -7.43
N TYR A 5 33.99 2.08 -6.36
CA TYR A 5 34.60 1.98 -5.03
C TYR A 5 34.48 0.59 -4.41
N ASP A 6 34.03 -0.38 -5.17
CA ASP A 6 33.83 -1.76 -4.73
C ASP A 6 32.99 -1.87 -3.44
N MET A 7 31.99 -0.99 -3.33
CA MET A 7 31.10 -0.96 -2.17
C MET A 7 29.96 -1.95 -2.34
N PHE A 8 29.61 -2.66 -1.27
CA PHE A 8 28.43 -3.54 -1.26
C PHE A 8 27.15 -2.70 -1.22
N ASN A 9 26.74 -2.18 -2.37
CA ASN A 9 25.54 -1.36 -2.53
C ASN A 9 24.46 -2.14 -3.27
N VAL A 10 23.28 -2.27 -2.66
CA VAL A 10 22.10 -2.84 -3.28
C VAL A 10 21.06 -1.75 -3.54
N CYS A 11 20.31 -1.87 -4.64
CA CYS A 11 19.21 -0.97 -4.95
C CYS A 11 17.88 -1.73 -4.90
N GLY A 12 16.99 -1.33 -3.99
CA GLY A 12 15.61 -1.78 -3.98
C GLY A 12 14.70 -0.81 -4.74
N ILE A 13 14.04 -1.28 -5.77
CA ILE A 13 12.98 -0.55 -6.48
C ILE A 13 11.65 -0.99 -5.86
N LEU A 14 11.24 -0.26 -4.82
CA LEU A 14 10.08 -0.63 -4.02
C LEU A 14 8.80 -0.03 -4.60
N PHE A 15 7.83 -0.88 -4.89
CA PHE A 15 6.49 -0.46 -5.24
C PHE A 15 5.73 0.05 -4.02
N ASN A 16 4.48 0.48 -4.18
CA ASN A 16 3.74 1.08 -3.08
C ASN A 16 3.64 0.09 -1.91
N HIS A 17 4.09 0.52 -0.75
CA HIS A 17 4.05 -0.30 0.46
C HIS A 17 3.38 0.48 1.59
N GLU A 18 2.41 -0.15 2.19
CA GLU A 18 1.44 0.44 3.09
C GLU A 18 1.48 -0.24 4.47
N GLY A 19 0.89 0.40 5.44
CA GLY A 19 0.80 -0.15 6.80
C GLY A 19 0.26 0.88 7.78
N GLU A 20 0.21 0.51 9.04
CA GLU A 20 -0.37 1.28 10.13
C GLU A 20 0.32 2.63 10.38
N ARG A 21 1.56 2.76 9.89
CA ARG A 21 2.38 3.99 10.03
C ARG A 21 2.39 4.86 8.77
N ARG A 22 1.62 4.49 7.72
CA ARG A 22 1.54 5.31 6.51
C ARG A 22 1.11 6.73 6.84
N GLY A 23 1.69 7.73 6.21
CA GLY A 23 1.29 9.13 6.38
C GLY A 23 -0.17 9.37 5.97
N LYS A 24 -0.88 10.22 6.69
CA LYS A 24 -2.32 10.50 6.46
C LYS A 24 -2.60 11.26 5.15
N GLU A 25 -1.58 11.83 4.54
CA GLU A 25 -1.61 12.48 3.22
C GLU A 25 -1.75 11.49 2.06
N PHE A 26 -1.40 10.22 2.27
CA PHE A 26 -1.53 9.17 1.26
C PHE A 26 -2.94 8.61 1.19
N VAL A 27 -3.39 8.33 -0.04
CA VAL A 27 -4.78 7.94 -0.31
C VAL A 27 -5.21 6.69 0.48
N THR A 28 -4.36 5.70 0.62
CA THR A 28 -4.62 4.47 1.37
C THR A 28 -4.91 4.77 2.83
N ARG A 29 -4.06 5.59 3.48
CA ARG A 29 -4.27 5.99 4.87
C ARG A 29 -5.45 6.97 5.03
N LYS A 30 -5.69 7.83 4.04
CA LYS A 30 -6.88 8.68 4.02
C LYS A 30 -8.17 7.85 4.03
N ILE A 31 -8.18 6.73 3.31
CA ILE A 31 -9.32 5.82 3.29
C ILE A 31 -9.46 5.12 4.65
N THR A 32 -8.42 4.50 5.19
CA THR A 32 -8.52 3.73 6.44
C THR A 32 -8.85 4.60 7.65
N ASP A 33 -8.25 5.78 7.77
CA ASP A 33 -8.57 6.77 8.82
C ASP A 33 -10.02 7.30 8.66
N GLY A 34 -10.45 7.57 7.41
CA GLY A 34 -11.82 8.00 7.12
C GLY A 34 -12.87 6.94 7.44
N VAL A 35 -12.62 5.69 7.04
CA VAL A 35 -13.49 4.55 7.37
C VAL A 35 -13.58 4.34 8.87
N ALA A 36 -12.46 4.42 9.58
CA ALA A 36 -12.44 4.33 11.04
C ALA A 36 -13.28 5.44 11.69
N LYS A 37 -13.18 6.67 11.21
CA LYS A 37 -13.98 7.79 11.69
C LYS A 37 -15.47 7.66 11.38
N ILE A 38 -15.81 7.12 10.21
CA ILE A 38 -17.22 6.82 9.86
C ILE A 38 -17.78 5.77 10.80
N HIS A 39 -17.01 4.70 11.07
CA HIS A 39 -17.39 3.65 12.03
C HIS A 39 -17.69 4.22 13.43
N LEU A 40 -16.90 5.17 13.89
CA LEU A 40 -17.04 5.81 15.20
C LEU A 40 -18.05 7.00 15.21
N GLY A 41 -18.69 7.29 14.06
CA GLY A 41 -19.63 8.41 13.96
C GLY A 41 -18.98 9.80 14.01
N LEU A 42 -17.68 9.88 13.75
CA LEU A 42 -16.89 11.12 13.78
C LEU A 42 -16.84 11.83 12.43
N GLN A 43 -17.26 11.17 11.36
CA GLN A 43 -17.22 11.68 9.99
C GLN A 43 -18.32 11.02 9.15
N ASP A 44 -18.92 11.76 8.21
CA ASP A 44 -20.03 11.28 7.39
C ASP A 44 -19.56 10.70 6.04
N HIS A 45 -18.45 11.18 5.48
CA HIS A 45 -17.96 10.75 4.17
C HIS A 45 -16.46 10.98 3.98
N ILE A 46 -15.89 10.31 3.00
CA ILE A 46 -14.51 10.50 2.53
C ILE A 46 -14.56 11.16 1.15
N THR A 47 -13.71 12.17 0.91
CA THR A 47 -13.60 12.81 -0.41
C THR A 47 -12.31 12.35 -1.09
N LEU A 48 -12.44 11.76 -2.28
CA LEU A 48 -11.35 11.19 -3.07
C LEU A 48 -11.33 11.77 -4.49
N GLY A 49 -10.24 11.53 -5.22
CA GLY A 49 -10.14 11.85 -6.65
C GLY A 49 -10.56 10.66 -7.52
N ASN A 50 -9.68 10.26 -8.44
CA ASN A 50 -9.92 9.16 -9.37
C ASN A 50 -9.87 7.80 -8.64
N LEU A 51 -10.93 7.01 -8.76
CA LEU A 51 -11.04 5.67 -8.15
C LEU A 51 -10.52 4.55 -9.05
N ASP A 52 -10.35 4.81 -10.35
CA ASP A 52 -9.98 3.81 -11.36
C ASP A 52 -8.48 3.51 -11.41
N ILE A 53 -7.67 4.22 -10.62
CA ILE A 53 -6.24 4.00 -10.56
C ILE A 53 -5.93 2.60 -10.02
N LYS A 54 -4.95 1.95 -10.66
CA LYS A 54 -4.49 0.61 -10.26
C LYS A 54 -3.07 0.70 -9.73
N ARG A 55 -2.84 0.14 -8.56
CA ARG A 55 -1.51 0.12 -7.92
C ARG A 55 -1.20 -1.27 -7.39
N ASP A 56 0.08 -1.57 -7.36
CA ASP A 56 0.64 -2.68 -6.63
C ASP A 56 0.89 -2.19 -5.20
N TRP A 57 0.07 -2.66 -4.25
CA TRP A 57 0.18 -2.32 -2.84
C TRP A 57 0.58 -3.53 -2.02
N GLY A 58 1.70 -3.45 -1.33
CA GLY A 58 2.16 -4.47 -0.41
C GLY A 58 2.27 -3.96 1.03
N TYR A 59 2.50 -4.88 1.96
CA TYR A 59 2.65 -4.56 3.36
C TYR A 59 4.08 -4.16 3.69
N ALA A 60 4.27 -2.99 4.30
CA ALA A 60 5.59 -2.41 4.52
C ALA A 60 6.58 -3.31 5.30
N PRO A 61 6.17 -4.06 6.34
CA PRO A 61 7.06 -5.01 7.00
C PRO A 61 7.63 -6.09 6.09
N ASP A 62 6.86 -6.60 5.11
CA ASP A 62 7.35 -7.58 4.14
C ASP A 62 8.46 -6.97 3.26
N TYR A 63 8.34 -5.70 2.92
CA TYR A 63 9.34 -4.95 2.14
C TYR A 63 10.62 -4.69 2.95
N VAL A 64 10.49 -4.43 4.26
CA VAL A 64 11.65 -4.29 5.15
C VAL A 64 12.43 -5.60 5.25
N GLU A 65 11.75 -6.74 5.28
CA GLU A 65 12.39 -8.05 5.21
C GLU A 65 13.20 -8.20 3.91
N ALA A 66 12.64 -7.81 2.76
CA ALA A 66 13.36 -7.81 1.49
C ALA A 66 14.62 -6.97 1.55
N MET A 67 14.56 -5.77 2.15
CA MET A 67 15.74 -4.90 2.31
C MET A 67 16.85 -5.59 3.09
N TRP A 68 16.50 -6.30 4.16
CA TRP A 68 17.47 -7.07 4.92
C TRP A 68 18.04 -8.24 4.09
N MET A 69 17.19 -8.99 3.38
CA MET A 69 17.60 -10.14 2.57
C MET A 69 18.54 -9.74 1.43
N MET A 70 18.33 -8.58 0.79
CA MET A 70 19.23 -8.05 -0.23
C MET A 70 20.65 -7.85 0.27
N LEU A 71 20.82 -7.51 1.55
CA LEU A 71 22.14 -7.28 2.18
C LEU A 71 22.82 -8.57 2.67
N GLN A 72 22.13 -9.71 2.62
CA GLN A 72 22.68 -11.00 3.03
C GLN A 72 23.25 -11.81 1.87
N GLN A 73 23.17 -11.27 0.65
CA GLN A 73 23.67 -11.97 -0.55
C GLN A 73 25.19 -11.86 -0.64
N GLU A 74 25.81 -12.80 -1.37
CA GLU A 74 27.27 -12.77 -1.61
C GLU A 74 27.67 -11.62 -2.54
N GLU A 75 26.81 -11.30 -3.52
CA GLU A 75 27.02 -10.25 -4.50
C GLU A 75 25.91 -9.19 -4.44
N PRO A 76 26.26 -7.89 -4.50
CA PRO A 76 25.27 -6.82 -4.47
C PRO A 76 24.51 -6.71 -5.80
N ASN A 77 23.20 -6.60 -5.73
CA ASN A 77 22.35 -6.54 -6.91
C ASN A 77 21.19 -5.53 -6.76
N ASN A 78 20.42 -5.35 -7.83
CA ASN A 78 19.22 -4.51 -7.85
C ASN A 78 17.97 -5.38 -7.92
N TYR A 79 16.97 -5.08 -7.09
CA TYR A 79 15.75 -5.88 -6.99
C TYR A 79 14.51 -5.00 -7.06
N VAL A 80 13.52 -5.44 -7.84
CA VAL A 80 12.16 -4.92 -7.73
C VAL A 80 11.48 -5.66 -6.60
N ILE A 81 10.93 -4.90 -5.65
CA ILE A 81 10.14 -5.41 -4.53
C ILE A 81 8.69 -4.96 -4.73
N ALA A 82 7.83 -5.92 -5.01
CA ALA A 82 6.44 -5.71 -5.38
C ALA A 82 5.62 -6.96 -5.07
N THR A 83 4.30 -6.83 -4.93
CA THR A 83 3.42 -7.99 -4.80
C THR A 83 3.22 -8.72 -6.12
N SER A 84 3.47 -8.02 -7.23
CA SER A 84 3.15 -8.44 -8.60
C SER A 84 1.64 -8.56 -8.87
N GLU A 85 0.83 -8.09 -7.96
CA GLU A 85 -0.63 -7.94 -8.08
C GLU A 85 -1.00 -6.47 -8.14
N PHE A 86 -2.18 -6.16 -8.61
CA PHE A 86 -2.68 -4.81 -8.57
C PHE A 86 -4.15 -4.78 -8.14
N HIS A 87 -4.49 -3.72 -7.42
CA HIS A 87 -5.85 -3.45 -6.96
C HIS A 87 -6.24 -2.03 -7.33
N THR A 88 -7.53 -1.80 -7.49
CA THR A 88 -8.10 -0.45 -7.69
C THR A 88 -8.32 0.23 -6.33
N LEU A 89 -8.50 1.56 -6.34
CA LEU A 89 -8.99 2.23 -5.13
C LEU A 89 -10.39 1.77 -4.74
N GLU A 90 -11.19 1.36 -5.72
CA GLU A 90 -12.50 0.77 -5.48
C GLU A 90 -12.40 -0.54 -4.70
N ASP A 91 -11.43 -1.43 -5.03
CA ASP A 91 -11.19 -2.65 -4.28
C ASP A 91 -10.75 -2.34 -2.85
N PHE A 92 -9.90 -1.32 -2.68
CA PHE A 92 -9.45 -0.87 -1.37
C PHE A 92 -10.64 -0.38 -0.51
N LEU A 93 -11.55 0.39 -1.10
CA LEU A 93 -12.78 0.85 -0.45
C LEU A 93 -13.69 -0.31 -0.08
N LYS A 94 -13.93 -1.25 -1.00
CA LYS A 94 -14.76 -2.44 -0.74
C LYS A 94 -14.28 -3.23 0.48
N VAL A 95 -12.98 -3.54 0.52
CA VAL A 95 -12.39 -4.26 1.66
C VAL A 95 -12.50 -3.44 2.93
N SER A 96 -12.23 -2.13 2.86
CA SER A 96 -12.23 -1.23 4.01
C SER A 96 -13.61 -1.11 4.65
N PHE A 97 -14.64 -0.87 3.86
CA PHE A 97 -16.02 -0.69 4.36
C PHE A 97 -16.64 -2.01 4.82
N LYS A 98 -16.30 -3.12 4.17
CA LYS A 98 -16.75 -4.45 4.58
C LYS A 98 -16.29 -4.79 6.00
N GLU A 99 -15.09 -4.38 6.40
CA GLU A 99 -14.57 -4.62 7.76
C GLU A 99 -15.41 -3.95 8.85
N ILE A 100 -16.06 -2.84 8.54
CA ILE A 100 -16.96 -2.13 9.47
C ILE A 100 -18.44 -2.46 9.26
N GLY A 101 -18.75 -3.52 8.49
CA GLY A 101 -20.11 -4.02 8.27
C GLY A 101 -20.93 -3.21 7.25
N ILE A 102 -20.28 -2.45 6.37
CA ILE A 102 -20.93 -1.66 5.32
C ILE A 102 -20.63 -2.28 3.95
N ASP A 103 -21.65 -2.82 3.29
CA ASP A 103 -21.51 -3.41 1.95
C ASP A 103 -21.54 -2.34 0.84
N ASP A 104 -22.36 -1.30 0.97
CA ASP A 104 -22.47 -0.21 0.01
C ASP A 104 -21.69 1.02 0.45
N TRP A 105 -20.40 1.02 0.11
CA TRP A 105 -19.49 2.12 0.41
C TRP A 105 -19.80 3.41 -0.37
N SER A 106 -20.52 3.32 -1.51
CA SER A 106 -20.73 4.46 -2.41
C SER A 106 -21.43 5.64 -1.73
N LYS A 107 -22.23 5.38 -0.71
CA LYS A 107 -22.93 6.41 0.08
C LYS A 107 -21.99 7.26 0.94
N TYR A 108 -20.81 6.76 1.21
CA TYR A 108 -19.81 7.37 2.10
C TYR A 108 -18.61 7.95 1.35
N VAL A 109 -18.59 7.86 0.03
CA VAL A 109 -17.47 8.36 -0.78
C VAL A 109 -17.96 9.40 -1.78
N LYS A 110 -17.33 10.56 -1.75
CA LYS A 110 -17.53 11.64 -2.72
C LYS A 110 -16.28 11.81 -3.57
N GLN A 111 -16.45 12.03 -4.86
CA GLN A 111 -15.36 12.40 -5.74
C GLN A 111 -15.30 13.92 -5.91
N ASP A 112 -14.07 14.47 -5.97
CA ASP A 112 -13.83 15.89 -6.16
C ASP A 112 -12.67 16.08 -7.14
N GLU A 113 -12.91 16.84 -8.20
CA GLU A 113 -11.94 17.11 -9.27
C GLU A 113 -10.63 17.74 -8.76
N ARG A 114 -10.67 18.47 -7.64
CA ARG A 114 -9.48 19.05 -7.01
C ARG A 114 -8.45 18.00 -6.56
N TYR A 115 -8.88 16.77 -6.36
CA TYR A 115 -8.01 15.63 -6.02
C TYR A 115 -7.61 14.78 -7.23
N MET A 116 -8.06 15.13 -8.44
CA MET A 116 -7.63 14.48 -9.68
C MET A 116 -6.27 15.03 -10.11
N ARG A 117 -5.36 14.14 -10.43
CA ARG A 117 -4.02 14.51 -10.93
C ARG A 117 -4.05 14.61 -12.44
N PRO A 118 -3.57 15.71 -13.05
CA PRO A 118 -3.57 15.90 -14.51
C PRO A 118 -2.78 14.83 -15.28
N ALA A 119 -1.75 14.26 -14.64
CA ALA A 119 -0.90 13.20 -15.19
C ALA A 119 -0.83 12.02 -14.23
N ASP A 120 -1.93 11.29 -14.09
CA ASP A 120 -1.96 10.10 -13.25
C ASP A 120 -1.49 8.87 -14.03
N VAL A 121 -0.68 8.03 -13.40
CA VAL A 121 -0.32 6.73 -13.94
C VAL A 121 -1.46 5.78 -13.61
N PHE A 122 -2.26 5.42 -14.63
CA PHE A 122 -3.44 4.57 -14.41
C PHE A 122 -3.11 3.15 -13.98
N TYR A 123 -1.95 2.64 -14.35
CA TYR A 123 -1.56 1.26 -14.13
C TYR A 123 -0.08 1.18 -13.70
N LEU A 124 0.15 0.61 -12.52
CA LEU A 124 1.48 0.38 -11.99
C LEU A 124 1.53 -0.97 -11.28
N ARG A 125 2.28 -1.92 -11.86
CA ARG A 125 2.53 -3.25 -11.30
C ARG A 125 4.00 -3.58 -11.40
N GLY A 126 4.58 -4.07 -10.32
CA GLY A 126 5.97 -4.55 -10.28
C GLY A 126 6.09 -6.00 -10.76
N ASP A 127 7.27 -6.34 -11.23
CA ASP A 127 7.69 -7.72 -11.43
C ASP A 127 8.81 -8.03 -10.43
N SER A 128 8.47 -8.80 -9.40
CA SER A 128 9.38 -9.20 -8.33
C SER A 128 9.99 -10.59 -8.53
N SER A 129 9.86 -11.18 -9.74
CA SER A 129 10.35 -12.53 -10.03
C SER A 129 11.81 -12.74 -9.63
N ARG A 130 12.67 -11.78 -9.93
CA ARG A 130 14.08 -11.83 -9.54
C ARG A 130 14.27 -11.88 -8.02
N ALA A 131 13.52 -11.10 -7.25
CA ALA A 131 13.61 -11.15 -5.79
C ALA A 131 13.10 -12.50 -5.24
N GLN A 132 12.10 -13.09 -5.89
CA GLN A 132 11.62 -14.42 -5.54
C GLN A 132 12.67 -15.51 -5.82
N ASP A 133 13.31 -15.45 -6.99
CA ASP A 133 14.24 -16.48 -7.44
C ASP A 133 15.59 -16.41 -6.70
N GLU A 134 16.16 -15.20 -6.56
CA GLU A 134 17.50 -15.00 -5.98
C GLU A 134 17.47 -14.86 -4.46
N LEU A 135 16.48 -14.15 -3.88
CA LEU A 135 16.39 -13.92 -2.44
C LEU A 135 15.49 -14.95 -1.73
N GLY A 136 14.63 -15.67 -2.45
CA GLY A 136 13.55 -16.47 -1.86
C GLY A 136 12.46 -15.60 -1.22
N TRP A 137 12.44 -14.29 -1.50
CA TRP A 137 11.49 -13.37 -0.92
C TRP A 137 10.12 -13.45 -1.62
N LYS A 138 9.06 -13.48 -0.82
CA LYS A 138 7.67 -13.36 -1.28
C LYS A 138 6.89 -12.50 -0.31
N PRO A 139 5.91 -11.69 -0.78
CA PRO A 139 4.99 -11.03 0.13
C PRO A 139 4.24 -12.08 0.96
N LYS A 140 4.16 -11.87 2.26
CA LYS A 140 3.53 -12.79 3.23
C LYS A 140 2.13 -12.35 3.62
N THR A 141 1.87 -11.06 3.47
CA THR A 141 0.61 -10.42 3.87
C THR A 141 -0.21 -10.14 2.62
N SER A 142 -1.44 -10.64 2.56
CA SER A 142 -2.36 -10.36 1.44
C SER A 142 -2.82 -8.90 1.45
N PHE A 143 -3.38 -8.46 0.33
CA PHE A 143 -3.95 -7.12 0.21
C PHE A 143 -5.04 -6.87 1.26
N GLU A 144 -5.95 -7.82 1.44
CA GLU A 144 -7.02 -7.74 2.42
C GLU A 144 -6.49 -7.67 3.84
N GLU A 145 -5.54 -8.53 4.20
CA GLU A 145 -4.93 -8.52 5.55
C GLU A 145 -4.23 -7.20 5.85
N MET A 146 -3.53 -6.62 4.87
CA MET A 146 -2.89 -5.31 5.00
C MET A 146 -3.93 -4.21 5.29
N VAL A 147 -5.00 -4.16 4.50
CA VAL A 147 -6.09 -3.19 4.68
C VAL A 147 -6.73 -3.35 6.06
N LEU A 148 -7.01 -4.58 6.47
CA LEU A 148 -7.60 -4.88 7.79
C LEU A 148 -6.70 -4.42 8.95
N LYS A 149 -5.39 -4.66 8.86
CA LYS A 149 -4.43 -4.18 9.87
C LYS A 149 -4.45 -2.66 10.00
N MET A 150 -4.49 -1.95 8.87
CA MET A 150 -4.55 -0.48 8.83
C MET A 150 -5.84 0.04 9.49
N ILE A 151 -7.00 -0.52 9.13
CA ILE A 151 -8.30 -0.09 9.68
C ILE A 151 -8.38 -0.34 11.17
N LYS A 152 -8.02 -1.52 11.65
CA LYS A 152 -8.03 -1.86 13.09
C LYS A 152 -7.15 -0.90 13.90
N ASN A 153 -6.00 -0.54 13.35
CA ASN A 153 -5.13 0.45 13.96
C ASN A 153 -5.78 1.83 13.98
N ASP A 154 -6.42 2.25 12.89
CA ASP A 154 -7.03 3.57 12.80
C ASP A 154 -8.28 3.70 13.67
N ILE A 155 -9.09 2.65 13.80
CA ILE A 155 -10.19 2.61 14.78
C ILE A 155 -9.62 2.82 16.18
N LYS A 156 -8.60 2.05 16.59
CA LYS A 156 -7.97 2.18 17.90
C LYS A 156 -7.36 3.56 18.15
N LEU A 157 -6.85 4.23 17.12
CA LEU A 157 -6.27 5.57 17.25
C LEU A 157 -7.32 6.68 17.38
N ASN A 158 -8.50 6.50 16.80
CA ASN A 158 -9.59 7.47 16.81
C ASN A 158 -10.62 7.22 17.94
N ASP A 159 -10.60 6.04 18.58
CA ASP A 159 -11.46 5.66 19.71
C ASP A 159 -10.85 6.15 21.05
N LYS A 160 -10.64 7.47 21.19
CA LYS A 160 -10.02 8.08 22.39
C LYS A 160 -10.95 9.11 23.02
#